data_6308352fc8c96b795214720efadc7b4d
#
_entry.id   6308352fc8c96b795214720efadc7b4d
#
_cell.length_a   1.000
_cell.length_b   1.000
_cell.length_c   1.000
_cell.angle_alpha   90.00
_cell.angle_beta   90.00
_cell.angle_gamma   90.00
#
_symmetry.space_group_name_H-M   'P 1'
#
loop_
_entity.id
_entity.type
_entity.pdbx_description
1 polymer ?
#
loop_
_entity_poly.entity_id
_entity_poly.type
_entity_poly.pdbx_seq_one_letter_code
_entity_poly.pdbx_strand_id
1 'polypeptide(L)'
;GALTFPLLASGFRVLAIEVDPRLAGRLEEHARERGLSENLRVVIGDALELDLGADIAGFGAAPPLPICGNLPFSVASPLLLRLIEGHATPGDPPLFDALTLTLQKEVADRVVARRGERDYSALSVVVQQALRAELAFRIHPGAFRPRPRVVSAVIRLTPRRDPPAVGREDHFRALVRGLFAHRRKTLRNCVSRLPDQELAGRVEAALGTLGVDAGLRPENVAVEEFAALSRLTC
;
A
#
# COMPACT_ATOMS: atom_id res chain seq x y z
N GLY A 1 13.00 7.24 -16.09
CA GLY A 1 12.08 7.10 -17.23
C GLY A 1 11.87 5.66 -17.72
N ALA A 2 12.34 4.62 -16.97
CA ALA A 2 12.23 3.22 -17.41
C ALA A 2 10.78 2.73 -17.59
N LEU A 3 9.84 3.26 -16.81
CA LEU A 3 8.41 3.01 -16.97
C LEU A 3 7.74 4.09 -17.84
N THR A 4 8.13 5.34 -17.67
CA THR A 4 7.52 6.50 -18.31
C THR A 4 7.54 6.40 -19.84
N PHE A 5 8.70 6.13 -20.45
CA PHE A 5 8.82 6.09 -21.91
C PHE A 5 8.07 4.94 -22.57
N PRO A 6 8.08 3.69 -22.05
CA PRO A 6 7.22 2.64 -22.58
C PRO A 6 5.72 2.99 -22.53
N LEU A 7 5.26 3.64 -21.45
CA LEU A 7 3.85 4.07 -21.35
C LEU A 7 3.52 5.15 -22.37
N LEU A 8 4.36 6.18 -22.51
CA LEU A 8 4.19 7.23 -23.51
C LEU A 8 4.20 6.65 -24.94
N ALA A 9 5.12 5.72 -25.23
CA ALA A 9 5.21 5.05 -26.54
C ALA A 9 3.98 4.18 -26.83
N SER A 10 3.28 3.71 -25.79
CA SER A 10 2.02 2.97 -25.91
C SER A 10 0.79 3.89 -26.03
N GLY A 11 0.99 5.20 -26.15
CA GLY A 11 -0.09 6.19 -26.34
C GLY A 11 -0.73 6.70 -25.06
N PHE A 12 -0.21 6.34 -23.89
CA PHE A 12 -0.72 6.88 -22.63
C PHE A 12 -0.26 8.32 -22.42
N ARG A 13 -1.12 9.14 -21.80
CA ARG A 13 -0.70 10.36 -21.12
C ARG A 13 -0.16 9.98 -19.75
N VAL A 14 0.97 10.54 -19.34
CA VAL A 14 1.67 10.18 -18.10
C VAL A 14 1.87 11.40 -17.21
N LEU A 15 1.37 11.33 -15.99
CA LEU A 15 1.74 12.21 -14.88
C LEU A 15 2.85 11.50 -14.09
N ALA A 16 4.07 12.00 -14.20
CA ALA A 16 5.24 11.47 -13.50
C ALA A 16 5.57 12.31 -12.27
N ILE A 17 5.80 11.65 -11.13
CA ILE A 17 6.25 12.29 -9.89
C ILE A 17 7.70 11.91 -9.68
N GLU A 18 8.58 12.90 -9.50
CA GLU A 18 10.00 12.70 -9.27
C GLU A 18 10.49 13.69 -8.20
N VAL A 19 11.20 13.19 -7.20
CA VAL A 19 11.68 13.99 -6.09
C VAL A 19 12.99 14.73 -6.43
N ASP A 20 13.82 14.18 -7.34
CA ASP A 20 15.07 14.82 -7.77
C ASP A 20 14.81 15.73 -9.00
N PRO A 21 14.95 17.06 -8.85
CA PRO A 21 14.72 18.02 -9.94
C PRO A 21 15.61 17.77 -11.16
N ARG A 22 16.83 17.23 -10.96
CA ARG A 22 17.74 16.91 -12.07
C ARG A 22 17.26 15.72 -12.90
N LEU A 23 16.67 14.70 -12.22
CA LEU A 23 16.08 13.56 -12.91
C LEU A 23 14.77 13.95 -13.59
N ALA A 24 13.97 14.82 -12.98
CA ALA A 24 12.78 15.40 -13.59
C ALA A 24 13.12 16.15 -14.88
N GLY A 25 14.10 17.07 -14.86
CA GLY A 25 14.54 17.82 -16.03
C GLY A 25 15.06 16.92 -17.15
N ARG A 26 15.82 15.85 -16.80
CA ARG A 26 16.25 14.85 -17.80
C ARG A 26 15.09 14.08 -18.42
N LEU A 27 14.06 13.80 -17.62
CA LEU A 27 12.88 13.11 -18.12
C LEU A 27 12.14 13.97 -19.16
N GLU A 28 11.99 15.28 -18.88
CA GLU A 28 11.37 16.24 -19.80
C GLU A 28 12.20 16.46 -21.06
N GLU A 29 13.53 16.58 -20.93
CA GLU A 29 14.45 16.72 -22.06
C GLU A 29 14.35 15.51 -23.00
N HIS A 30 14.47 14.30 -22.48
CA HIS A 30 14.33 13.09 -23.28
C HIS A 30 12.93 12.91 -23.88
N ALA A 31 11.87 13.40 -23.23
CA ALA A 31 10.52 13.40 -23.80
C ALA A 31 10.44 14.36 -25.01
N ARG A 32 11.08 15.53 -24.90
CA ARG A 32 11.14 16.52 -25.99
C ARG A 32 11.88 15.98 -27.21
N GLU A 33 13.06 15.37 -26.99
CA GLU A 33 13.86 14.74 -28.06
C GLU A 33 13.10 13.66 -28.82
N ARG A 34 12.13 13.01 -28.15
CA ARG A 34 11.30 11.93 -28.73
C ARG A 34 9.94 12.37 -29.25
N GLY A 35 9.63 13.67 -29.17
CA GLY A 35 8.32 14.20 -29.57
C GLY A 35 7.16 13.76 -28.67
N LEU A 36 7.42 13.45 -27.39
CA LEU A 36 6.45 12.89 -26.43
C LEU A 36 6.03 13.88 -25.34
N SER A 37 6.50 15.15 -25.40
CA SER A 37 6.28 16.16 -24.36
C SER A 37 4.82 16.48 -24.11
N GLU A 38 3.97 16.46 -25.12
CA GLU A 38 2.54 16.78 -24.99
C GLU A 38 1.78 15.77 -24.11
N ASN A 39 2.29 14.54 -24.03
CA ASN A 39 1.69 13.46 -23.27
C ASN A 39 2.35 13.24 -21.90
N LEU A 40 3.35 14.07 -21.55
CA LEU A 40 4.06 13.97 -20.28
C LEU A 40 3.89 15.26 -19.45
N ARG A 41 3.49 15.11 -18.21
CA ARG A 41 3.65 16.14 -17.18
C ARG A 41 4.53 15.58 -16.07
N VAL A 42 5.53 16.32 -15.64
CA VAL A 42 6.39 15.98 -14.52
C VAL A 42 6.06 16.90 -13.34
N VAL A 43 5.79 16.31 -12.18
CA VAL A 43 5.63 17.02 -10.91
C VAL A 43 6.87 16.73 -10.06
N ILE A 44 7.56 17.80 -9.67
CA ILE A 44 8.74 17.68 -8.80
C ILE A 44 8.28 17.75 -7.36
N GLY A 45 8.50 16.68 -6.61
CA GLY A 45 8.16 16.64 -5.19
C GLY A 45 8.18 15.23 -4.61
N ASP A 46 8.06 15.16 -3.29
CA ASP A 46 7.96 13.90 -2.58
C ASP A 46 6.51 13.38 -2.68
N ALA A 47 6.33 12.22 -3.26
CA ALA A 47 5.02 11.56 -3.36
C ALA A 47 4.35 11.30 -2.00
N LEU A 48 5.09 11.35 -0.90
CA LEU A 48 4.55 11.29 0.46
C LEU A 48 3.93 12.61 0.94
N GLU A 49 4.22 13.73 0.28
CA GLU A 49 3.81 15.09 0.70
C GLU A 49 2.85 15.75 -0.29
N LEU A 50 2.94 15.39 -1.58
CA LEU A 50 2.15 15.98 -2.66
C LEU A 50 0.64 15.74 -2.49
N ASP A 51 -0.17 16.69 -2.89
CA ASP A 51 -1.61 16.51 -3.08
C ASP A 51 -1.88 15.84 -4.44
N LEU A 52 -1.91 14.50 -4.43
CA LEU A 52 -2.10 13.70 -5.63
C LEU A 52 -3.43 14.01 -6.33
N GLY A 53 -4.48 14.33 -5.58
CA GLY A 53 -5.79 14.70 -6.13
C GLY A 53 -5.71 15.99 -6.94
N ALA A 54 -5.10 17.04 -6.37
CA ALA A 54 -4.87 18.31 -7.04
C ALA A 54 -3.97 18.17 -8.27
N ASP A 55 -2.89 17.38 -8.18
CA ASP A 55 -1.97 17.15 -9.29
C ASP A 55 -2.64 16.40 -10.45
N ILE A 56 -3.47 15.40 -10.15
CA ILE A 56 -4.26 14.67 -11.14
C ILE A 56 -5.27 15.59 -11.81
N ALA A 57 -6.01 16.37 -11.04
CA ALA A 57 -6.97 17.35 -11.58
C ALA A 57 -6.28 18.39 -12.48
N GLY A 58 -5.13 18.91 -12.03
CA GLY A 58 -4.30 19.84 -12.81
C GLY A 58 -3.70 19.23 -14.08
N PHE A 59 -3.60 17.91 -14.16
CA PHE A 59 -3.20 17.18 -15.38
C PHE A 59 -4.37 17.03 -16.39
N GLY A 60 -5.57 17.42 -16.00
CA GLY A 60 -6.78 17.25 -16.80
C GLY A 60 -7.18 15.78 -16.94
N ALA A 61 -6.95 15.00 -15.89
CA ALA A 61 -7.41 13.63 -15.77
C ALA A 61 -8.43 13.52 -14.64
N ALA A 62 -9.29 12.54 -14.71
CA ALA A 62 -10.28 12.25 -13.67
C ALA A 62 -10.00 10.88 -13.07
N PRO A 63 -9.93 10.76 -11.72
CA PRO A 63 -9.84 9.46 -11.06
C PRO A 63 -11.11 8.61 -11.33
N PRO A 64 -11.02 7.26 -11.22
CA PRO A 64 -9.82 6.53 -10.85
C PRO A 64 -8.82 6.34 -11.99
N LEU A 65 -7.53 6.33 -11.68
CA LEU A 65 -6.44 6.15 -12.65
C LEU A 65 -5.57 4.93 -12.31
N PRO A 66 -4.98 4.23 -13.29
CA PRO A 66 -3.95 3.25 -12.99
C PRO A 66 -2.68 3.97 -12.51
N ILE A 67 -2.13 3.51 -11.39
CA ILE A 67 -0.85 4.00 -10.85
C ILE A 67 0.19 2.90 -10.99
N CYS A 68 1.36 3.23 -11.50
CA CYS A 68 2.49 2.31 -11.52
C CYS A 68 3.75 2.96 -10.99
N GLY A 69 4.62 2.17 -10.36
CA GLY A 69 5.86 2.69 -9.80
C GLY A 69 6.91 1.62 -9.52
N ASN A 70 8.17 2.00 -9.78
CA ASN A 70 9.31 1.28 -9.25
C ASN A 70 9.79 2.04 -8.02
N LEU A 71 9.25 1.68 -6.85
CA LEU A 71 9.39 2.46 -5.62
C LEU A 71 10.78 2.29 -5.00
N PRO A 72 11.41 3.39 -4.55
CA PRO A 72 12.59 3.29 -3.70
C PRO A 72 12.26 2.48 -2.45
N PHE A 73 13.16 1.59 -2.04
CA PHE A 73 12.90 0.62 -0.97
C PHE A 73 12.55 1.27 0.38
N SER A 74 13.11 2.45 0.66
CA SER A 74 12.88 3.19 1.90
C SER A 74 11.47 3.77 2.03
N VAL A 75 10.81 4.06 0.91
CA VAL A 75 9.50 4.74 0.89
C VAL A 75 8.35 3.85 0.43
N ALA A 76 8.64 2.62 0.01
CA ALA A 76 7.65 1.72 -0.59
C ALA A 76 6.44 1.47 0.33
N SER A 77 6.67 1.10 1.60
CA SER A 77 5.57 0.84 2.54
C SER A 77 4.84 2.11 2.96
N PRO A 78 5.51 3.21 3.35
CA PRO A 78 4.85 4.47 3.61
C PRO A 78 3.99 4.97 2.44
N LEU A 79 4.52 4.93 1.22
CA LEU A 79 3.78 5.40 0.04
C LEU A 79 2.56 4.51 -0.25
N LEU A 80 2.70 3.19 -0.12
CA LEU A 80 1.57 2.27 -0.28
C LEU A 80 0.45 2.59 0.72
N LEU A 81 0.78 2.82 2.01
CA LEU A 81 -0.19 3.17 3.03
C LEU A 81 -0.86 4.52 2.74
N ARG A 82 -0.09 5.51 2.28
CA ARG A 82 -0.64 6.81 1.88
C ARG A 82 -1.60 6.71 0.69
N LEU A 83 -1.26 5.91 -0.31
CA LEU A 83 -2.15 5.69 -1.47
C LEU A 83 -3.48 5.03 -1.05
N ILE A 84 -3.43 4.10 -0.09
CA ILE A 84 -4.64 3.49 0.48
C ILE A 84 -5.47 4.53 1.24
N GLU A 85 -4.83 5.41 2.03
CA GLU A 85 -5.50 6.51 2.73
C GLU A 85 -6.23 7.45 1.78
N GLY A 86 -5.54 7.94 0.77
CA GLY A 86 -6.13 8.83 -0.23
C GLY A 86 -7.21 8.17 -1.09
N HIS A 87 -7.18 6.83 -1.22
CA HIS A 87 -8.19 6.09 -1.97
C HIS A 87 -9.53 5.96 -1.22
N ALA A 88 -9.49 5.93 0.10
CA ALA A 88 -10.64 5.63 0.96
C ALA A 88 -11.32 6.88 1.56
N THR A 89 -10.99 8.09 1.06
CA THR A 89 -11.60 9.33 1.59
C THR A 89 -13.11 9.34 1.31
N PRO A 90 -13.96 9.38 2.34
CA PRO A 90 -15.41 9.40 2.15
C PRO A 90 -15.86 10.63 1.36
N GLY A 91 -16.63 10.40 0.31
CA GLY A 91 -17.18 11.47 -0.53
C GLY A 91 -16.35 11.81 -1.77
N ASP A 92 -15.08 11.39 -1.82
CA ASP A 92 -14.23 11.55 -2.99
C ASP A 92 -14.28 10.32 -3.91
N PRO A 93 -14.10 10.50 -5.22
CA PRO A 93 -13.93 9.37 -6.12
C PRO A 93 -12.64 8.60 -5.75
N PRO A 94 -12.62 7.27 -5.93
CA PRO A 94 -11.43 6.48 -5.65
C PRO A 94 -10.25 6.98 -6.48
N LEU A 95 -9.10 7.19 -5.84
CA LEU A 95 -7.91 7.75 -6.49
C LEU A 95 -7.39 6.88 -7.63
N PHE A 96 -7.49 5.55 -7.49
CA PHE A 96 -6.98 4.60 -8.47
C PHE A 96 -7.92 3.39 -8.65
N ASP A 97 -7.84 2.77 -9.81
CA ASP A 97 -8.48 1.49 -10.13
C ASP A 97 -7.52 0.30 -10.01
N ALA A 98 -6.24 0.55 -10.17
CA ALA A 98 -5.18 -0.43 -9.98
C ALA A 98 -3.85 0.23 -9.61
N LEU A 99 -3.09 -0.43 -8.73
CA LEU A 99 -1.68 -0.13 -8.46
C LEU A 99 -0.82 -1.27 -8.99
N THR A 100 0.20 -0.95 -9.80
CA THR A 100 1.22 -1.91 -10.23
C THR A 100 2.58 -1.44 -9.71
N LEU A 101 3.08 -2.08 -8.68
CA LEU A 101 4.25 -1.63 -7.93
C LEU A 101 5.37 -2.66 -7.98
N THR A 102 6.59 -2.16 -8.22
CA THR A 102 7.81 -2.95 -8.03
C THR A 102 8.34 -2.68 -6.64
N LEU A 103 8.44 -3.74 -5.85
CA LEU A 103 8.88 -3.73 -4.44
C LEU A 103 10.05 -4.70 -4.25
N GLN A 104 10.75 -4.59 -3.11
CA GLN A 104 11.60 -5.69 -2.66
C GLN A 104 10.77 -6.96 -2.46
N LYS A 105 11.34 -8.12 -2.82
CA LYS A 105 10.69 -9.42 -2.67
C LYS A 105 10.07 -9.60 -1.28
N GLU A 106 10.80 -9.27 -0.21
CA GLU A 106 10.33 -9.42 1.16
C GLU A 106 9.08 -8.56 1.46
N VAL A 107 9.05 -7.32 0.96
CA VAL A 107 7.89 -6.42 1.13
C VAL A 107 6.72 -6.94 0.31
N ALA A 108 6.97 -7.35 -0.94
CA ALA A 108 5.94 -7.92 -1.80
C ALA A 108 5.34 -9.20 -1.20
N ASP A 109 6.19 -10.13 -0.73
CA ASP A 109 5.74 -11.36 -0.08
C ASP A 109 4.86 -11.07 1.15
N ARG A 110 5.21 -10.06 1.97
CA ARG A 110 4.35 -9.61 3.08
C ARG A 110 3.02 -9.05 2.61
N VAL A 111 3.01 -8.23 1.55
CA VAL A 111 1.77 -7.62 1.04
C VAL A 111 0.79 -8.68 0.54
N VAL A 112 1.28 -9.72 -0.16
CA VAL A 112 0.43 -10.75 -0.77
C VAL A 112 0.20 -11.97 0.13
N ALA A 113 0.90 -12.07 1.27
CA ALA A 113 0.81 -13.21 2.17
C ALA A 113 -0.61 -13.40 2.70
N ARG A 114 -1.05 -14.65 2.77
CA ARG A 114 -2.36 -15.05 3.29
C ARG A 114 -2.27 -15.41 4.76
N ARG A 115 -3.39 -15.36 5.45
CA ARG A 115 -3.55 -15.83 6.82
C ARG A 115 -2.88 -17.19 7.03
N GLY A 116 -2.07 -17.31 8.08
CA GLY A 116 -1.34 -18.53 8.44
C GLY A 116 0.00 -18.69 7.72
N GLU A 117 0.31 -17.89 6.70
CA GLU A 117 1.60 -17.93 6.04
C GLU A 117 2.68 -17.19 6.86
N ARG A 118 3.94 -17.61 6.67
CA ARG A 118 5.09 -17.07 7.40
C ARG A 118 5.23 -15.55 7.27
N ASP A 119 4.97 -15.01 6.09
CA ASP A 119 5.17 -13.60 5.76
C ASP A 119 3.94 -12.73 6.07
N TYR A 120 2.83 -13.34 6.52
CA TYR A 120 1.63 -12.62 6.94
C TYR A 120 1.93 -11.71 8.15
N SER A 121 1.56 -10.45 8.05
CA SER A 121 2.00 -9.37 8.93
C SER A 121 0.96 -8.26 9.04
N ALA A 122 1.23 -7.27 9.87
CA ALA A 122 0.40 -6.07 9.94
C ALA A 122 0.23 -5.39 8.57
N LEU A 123 1.28 -5.37 7.73
CA LEU A 123 1.20 -4.82 6.38
C LEU A 123 0.23 -5.62 5.51
N SER A 124 0.23 -6.95 5.60
CA SER A 124 -0.71 -7.82 4.89
C SER A 124 -2.15 -7.46 5.25
N VAL A 125 -2.45 -7.34 6.54
CA VAL A 125 -3.80 -7.05 7.05
C VAL A 125 -4.27 -5.67 6.59
N VAL A 126 -3.44 -4.63 6.77
CA VAL A 126 -3.81 -3.25 6.43
C VAL A 126 -4.02 -3.09 4.92
N VAL A 127 -3.15 -3.67 4.10
CA VAL A 127 -3.30 -3.60 2.64
C VAL A 127 -4.52 -4.40 2.17
N GLN A 128 -4.67 -5.63 2.65
CA GLN A 128 -5.72 -6.52 2.17
C GLN A 128 -7.11 -6.21 2.74
N GLN A 129 -7.20 -5.36 3.74
CA GLN A 129 -8.47 -4.79 4.17
C GLN A 129 -9.10 -3.96 3.03
N ALA A 130 -8.33 -3.10 2.39
CA ALA A 130 -8.82 -2.20 1.33
C ALA A 130 -8.65 -2.78 -0.09
N LEU A 131 -7.60 -3.56 -0.33
CA LEU A 131 -7.17 -3.99 -1.66
C LEU A 131 -7.06 -5.51 -1.78
N ARG A 132 -7.28 -6.03 -2.98
CA ARG A 132 -6.84 -7.36 -3.39
C ARG A 132 -5.40 -7.28 -3.84
N ALA A 133 -4.53 -8.14 -3.32
CA ALA A 133 -3.11 -8.15 -3.58
C ALA A 133 -2.70 -9.43 -4.32
N GLU A 134 -2.01 -9.28 -5.45
CA GLU A 134 -1.55 -10.38 -6.28
C GLU A 134 -0.09 -10.20 -6.65
N LEU A 135 0.70 -11.27 -6.55
CA LEU A 135 2.05 -11.30 -7.09
C LEU A 135 1.97 -11.52 -8.61
N ALA A 136 2.41 -10.53 -9.39
CA ALA A 136 2.44 -10.67 -10.85
C ALA A 136 3.67 -11.51 -11.28
N PHE A 137 4.88 -11.06 -10.94
CA PHE A 137 6.13 -11.77 -11.25
C PHE A 137 7.30 -11.25 -10.40
N ARG A 138 8.42 -11.99 -10.42
CA ARG A 138 9.66 -11.58 -9.78
C ARG A 138 10.66 -11.09 -10.80
N ILE A 139 11.49 -10.10 -10.42
CA ILE A 139 12.52 -9.51 -11.27
C ILE A 139 13.88 -9.80 -10.64
N HIS A 140 14.75 -10.46 -11.43
CA HIS A 140 16.10 -10.73 -10.99
C HIS A 140 16.93 -9.43 -10.90
N PRO A 141 17.84 -9.29 -9.91
CA PRO A 141 18.67 -8.08 -9.74
C PRO A 141 19.42 -7.63 -10.98
N GLY A 142 19.78 -8.55 -11.89
CA GLY A 142 20.46 -8.25 -13.14
C GLY A 142 19.67 -7.40 -14.14
N ALA A 143 18.36 -7.26 -13.97
CA ALA A 143 17.52 -6.41 -14.81
C ALA A 143 17.60 -4.92 -14.47
N PHE A 144 18.24 -4.56 -13.36
CA PHE A 144 18.35 -3.17 -12.90
C PHE A 144 19.74 -2.58 -13.08
N ARG A 145 19.79 -1.27 -13.28
CA ARG A 145 21.03 -0.47 -13.27
C ARG A 145 20.83 0.80 -12.45
N PRO A 146 21.55 0.99 -11.33
CA PRO A 146 22.48 0.05 -10.71
C PRO A 146 21.80 -1.22 -10.19
N ARG A 147 22.55 -2.33 -10.15
CA ARG A 147 22.05 -3.65 -9.72
C ARG A 147 21.76 -3.63 -8.21
N PRO A 148 20.53 -3.91 -7.76
CA PRO A 148 20.22 -4.03 -6.34
C PRO A 148 20.79 -5.33 -5.75
N ARG A 149 20.90 -5.38 -4.42
CA ARG A 149 21.40 -6.57 -3.70
C ARG A 149 20.32 -7.66 -3.51
N VAL A 150 19.07 -7.31 -3.75
CA VAL A 150 17.90 -8.18 -3.47
C VAL A 150 17.04 -8.34 -4.72
N VAL A 151 16.31 -9.44 -4.76
CA VAL A 151 15.29 -9.70 -5.79
C VAL A 151 14.15 -8.71 -5.59
N SER A 152 13.61 -8.19 -6.68
CA SER A 152 12.38 -7.39 -6.71
C SER A 152 11.19 -8.25 -7.14
N ALA A 153 10.01 -7.79 -6.83
CA ALA A 153 8.77 -8.40 -7.27
C ALA A 153 7.78 -7.32 -7.71
N VAL A 154 7.03 -7.61 -8.76
CA VAL A 154 5.91 -6.78 -9.19
C VAL A 154 4.64 -7.34 -8.58
N ILE A 155 3.91 -6.48 -7.89
CA ILE A 155 2.59 -6.80 -7.36
C ILE A 155 1.54 -5.95 -8.06
N ARG A 156 0.34 -6.50 -8.18
CA ARG A 156 -0.86 -5.77 -8.60
C ARG A 156 -1.81 -5.69 -7.42
N LEU A 157 -2.30 -4.49 -7.17
CA LEU A 157 -3.27 -4.21 -6.12
C LEU A 157 -4.51 -3.59 -6.77
N THR A 158 -5.69 -4.08 -6.44
CA THR A 158 -6.96 -3.55 -6.94
C THR A 158 -7.92 -3.31 -5.77
N PRO A 159 -8.70 -2.23 -5.77
CA PRO A 159 -9.68 -1.96 -4.73
C PRO A 159 -10.64 -3.14 -4.55
N ARG A 160 -10.95 -3.48 -3.30
CA ARG A 160 -12.01 -4.44 -3.01
C ARG A 160 -13.37 -3.77 -3.30
N ARG A 161 -14.29 -4.51 -3.89
CA ARG A 161 -15.66 -4.02 -4.11
C ARG A 161 -16.43 -3.85 -2.80
N ASP A 162 -16.10 -4.71 -1.82
CA ASP A 162 -16.74 -4.75 -0.52
C ASP A 162 -15.64 -4.94 0.54
N PRO A 163 -14.95 -3.84 0.92
CA PRO A 163 -13.92 -3.90 1.96
C PRO A 163 -14.58 -4.07 3.33
N PRO A 164 -14.02 -4.93 4.22
CA PRO A 164 -14.54 -5.05 5.59
C PRO A 164 -14.48 -3.71 6.31
N ALA A 165 -15.59 -3.26 6.86
CA ALA A 165 -15.68 -2.00 7.60
C ALA A 165 -14.83 -2.05 8.87
N VAL A 166 -14.04 -1.00 9.14
CA VAL A 166 -13.09 -0.95 10.26
C VAL A 166 -13.44 0.07 11.35
N GLY A 167 -14.46 0.91 11.14
CA GLY A 167 -14.72 2.07 11.98
C GLY A 167 -13.78 3.22 11.58
N ARG A 168 -12.79 3.51 12.42
CA ARG A 168 -11.75 4.52 12.13
C ARG A 168 -10.46 3.87 11.63
N GLU A 169 -9.94 4.36 10.51
CA GLU A 169 -8.74 3.81 9.85
C GLU A 169 -7.47 3.92 10.74
N ASP A 170 -7.29 5.05 11.41
CA ASP A 170 -6.17 5.27 12.32
C ASP A 170 -6.17 4.27 13.50
N HIS A 171 -7.35 4.04 14.08
CA HIS A 171 -7.55 3.06 15.13
C HIS A 171 -7.27 1.64 14.63
N PHE A 172 -7.82 1.26 13.48
CA PHE A 172 -7.57 -0.05 12.86
C PHE A 172 -6.08 -0.32 12.68
N ARG A 173 -5.34 0.62 12.11
CA ARG A 173 -3.90 0.48 11.87
C ARG A 173 -3.11 0.41 13.18
N ALA A 174 -3.49 1.20 14.18
CA ALA A 174 -2.86 1.17 15.49
C ALA A 174 -3.11 -0.18 16.20
N LEU A 175 -4.35 -0.67 16.18
CA LEU A 175 -4.73 -1.96 16.76
C LEU A 175 -3.96 -3.11 16.09
N VAL A 176 -4.00 -3.20 14.76
CA VAL A 176 -3.30 -4.24 14.00
C VAL A 176 -1.80 -4.20 14.30
N ARG A 177 -1.17 -3.02 14.30
CA ARG A 177 0.25 -2.84 14.62
C ARG A 177 0.57 -3.31 16.04
N GLY A 178 -0.26 -2.94 17.02
CA GLY A 178 -0.10 -3.34 18.40
C GLY A 178 -0.16 -4.86 18.59
N LEU A 179 -1.13 -5.52 17.96
CA LEU A 179 -1.26 -6.98 18.04
C LEU A 179 -0.10 -7.72 17.34
N PHE A 180 0.42 -7.21 16.21
CA PHE A 180 1.58 -7.79 15.54
C PHE A 180 2.94 -7.45 16.17
N ALA A 181 3.01 -6.49 17.11
CA ALA A 181 4.27 -6.16 17.80
C ALA A 181 4.87 -7.39 18.53
N HIS A 182 4.01 -8.31 18.92
CA HIS A 182 4.39 -9.57 19.58
C HIS A 182 3.89 -10.80 18.83
N ARG A 183 4.02 -10.85 17.50
CA ARG A 183 3.45 -11.88 16.60
C ARG A 183 3.68 -13.33 17.00
N ARG A 184 4.76 -13.62 17.76
CA ARG A 184 5.07 -14.97 18.27
C ARG A 184 4.26 -15.36 19.52
N LYS A 185 3.50 -14.45 20.09
CA LYS A 185 2.63 -14.67 21.25
C LYS A 185 1.18 -14.88 20.80
N THR A 186 0.36 -15.46 21.69
CA THR A 186 -1.09 -15.57 21.46
C THR A 186 -1.75 -14.20 21.52
N LEU A 187 -2.96 -14.07 20.92
CA LEU A 187 -3.74 -12.82 20.97
C LEU A 187 -3.95 -12.34 22.41
N ARG A 188 -4.29 -13.24 23.34
CA ARG A 188 -4.40 -12.90 24.77
C ARG A 188 -3.15 -12.18 25.29
N ASN A 189 -1.97 -12.73 24.98
CA ASN A 189 -0.70 -12.14 25.39
C ASN A 189 -0.33 -10.88 24.59
N CYS A 190 -0.83 -10.70 23.36
CA CYS A 190 -0.65 -9.47 22.61
C CYS A 190 -1.55 -8.35 23.16
N VAL A 191 -2.81 -8.66 23.46
CA VAL A 191 -3.79 -7.74 24.05
C VAL A 191 -3.31 -7.22 25.40
N SER A 192 -2.86 -8.11 26.31
CA SER A 192 -2.36 -7.68 27.62
C SER A 192 -1.12 -6.78 27.57
N ARG A 193 -0.49 -6.64 26.41
CA ARG A 193 0.69 -5.78 26.16
C ARG A 193 0.39 -4.52 25.40
N LEU A 194 -0.87 -4.28 25.05
CA LEU A 194 -1.28 -3.00 24.47
C LEU A 194 -1.00 -1.89 25.51
N PRO A 195 -0.47 -0.74 25.05
CA PRO A 195 -0.11 0.36 25.97
C PRO A 195 -1.34 0.97 26.67
N ASP A 196 -2.48 0.93 26.03
CA ASP A 196 -3.77 1.38 26.56
C ASP A 196 -4.53 0.19 27.16
N GLN A 197 -4.67 0.18 28.49
CA GLN A 197 -5.33 -0.90 29.22
C GLN A 197 -6.85 -0.89 29.05
N GLU A 198 -7.46 0.26 28.81
CA GLU A 198 -8.88 0.35 28.50
C GLU A 198 -9.17 -0.28 27.13
N LEU A 199 -8.34 0.06 26.14
CA LEU A 199 -8.39 -0.58 24.82
C LEU A 199 -8.17 -2.11 24.95
N ALA A 200 -7.21 -2.54 25.76
CA ALA A 200 -6.96 -3.97 25.96
C ALA A 200 -8.21 -4.70 26.47
N GLY A 201 -8.92 -4.13 27.46
CA GLY A 201 -10.18 -4.69 27.97
C GLY A 201 -11.28 -4.74 26.91
N ARG A 202 -11.42 -3.68 26.10
CA ARG A 202 -12.38 -3.68 24.99
C ARG A 202 -12.05 -4.73 23.93
N VAL A 203 -10.77 -4.90 23.58
CA VAL A 203 -10.32 -5.93 22.62
C VAL A 203 -10.57 -7.33 23.16
N GLU A 204 -10.31 -7.59 24.44
CA GLU A 204 -10.58 -8.89 25.06
C GLU A 204 -12.08 -9.24 25.03
N ALA A 205 -12.94 -8.29 25.36
CA ALA A 205 -14.40 -8.46 25.28
C ALA A 205 -14.86 -8.69 23.82
N ALA A 206 -14.29 -7.94 22.86
CA ALA A 206 -14.62 -8.07 21.44
C ALA A 206 -14.18 -9.44 20.87
N LEU A 207 -13.04 -9.98 21.28
CA LEU A 207 -12.63 -11.36 20.92
C LEU A 207 -13.68 -12.38 21.34
N GLY A 208 -14.20 -12.26 22.57
CA GLY A 208 -15.28 -13.12 23.06
C GLY A 208 -16.58 -12.97 22.26
N THR A 209 -16.97 -11.73 21.96
CA THR A 209 -18.19 -11.43 21.17
C THR A 209 -18.12 -12.00 19.76
N LEU A 210 -16.95 -11.95 19.12
CA LEU A 210 -16.73 -12.44 17.76
C LEU A 210 -16.44 -13.95 17.70
N GLY A 211 -16.27 -14.63 18.85
CA GLY A 211 -15.88 -16.03 18.90
C GLY A 211 -14.47 -16.29 18.37
N VAL A 212 -13.59 -15.27 18.38
CA VAL A 212 -12.20 -15.41 17.97
C VAL A 212 -11.39 -16.01 19.09
N ASP A 213 -10.74 -17.15 18.84
CA ASP A 213 -9.91 -17.82 19.86
C ASP A 213 -8.71 -16.96 20.26
N ALA A 214 -8.70 -16.50 21.50
CA ALA A 214 -7.60 -15.72 22.08
C ALA A 214 -6.28 -16.52 22.20
N GLY A 215 -6.31 -17.83 22.01
CA GLY A 215 -5.14 -18.72 21.93
C GLY A 215 -4.43 -18.66 20.56
N LEU A 216 -5.07 -18.15 19.52
CA LEU A 216 -4.44 -17.96 18.22
C LEU A 216 -3.31 -16.94 18.29
N ARG A 217 -2.39 -17.03 17.33
CA ARG A 217 -1.41 -15.96 17.08
C ARG A 217 -1.99 -14.95 16.07
N PRO A 218 -1.54 -13.67 16.08
CA PRO A 218 -2.02 -12.65 15.13
C PRO A 218 -1.95 -13.10 13.67
N GLU A 219 -0.94 -13.89 13.30
CA GLU A 219 -0.79 -14.42 11.93
C GLU A 219 -1.89 -15.41 11.50
N ASN A 220 -2.67 -15.92 12.44
CA ASN A 220 -3.77 -16.85 12.20
C ASN A 220 -5.15 -16.18 12.25
N VAL A 221 -5.21 -14.86 12.36
CA VAL A 221 -6.45 -14.07 12.38
C VAL A 221 -6.73 -13.52 10.99
N ALA A 222 -7.98 -13.61 10.54
CA ALA A 222 -8.38 -13.12 9.23
C ALA A 222 -8.47 -11.58 9.20
N VAL A 223 -8.36 -11.01 8.01
CA VAL A 223 -8.51 -9.56 7.80
C VAL A 223 -9.88 -9.07 8.29
N GLU A 224 -10.93 -9.85 8.02
CA GLU A 224 -12.30 -9.59 8.41
C GLU A 224 -12.48 -9.58 9.94
N GLU A 225 -11.77 -10.48 10.64
CA GLU A 225 -11.77 -10.54 12.11
C GLU A 225 -11.05 -9.33 12.71
N PHE A 226 -9.91 -8.89 12.16
CA PHE A 226 -9.24 -7.65 12.57
C PHE A 226 -10.12 -6.42 12.34
N ALA A 227 -10.80 -6.36 11.21
CA ALA A 227 -11.73 -5.27 10.90
C ALA A 227 -12.90 -5.22 11.90
N ALA A 228 -13.49 -6.38 12.21
CA ALA A 228 -14.55 -6.47 13.19
C ALA A 228 -14.09 -6.10 14.62
N LEU A 229 -12.90 -6.54 15.03
CA LEU A 229 -12.27 -6.12 16.30
C LEU A 229 -12.13 -4.61 16.35
N SER A 230 -11.57 -3.99 15.30
CA SER A 230 -11.40 -2.53 15.24
C SER A 230 -12.74 -1.80 15.40
N ARG A 231 -13.76 -2.24 14.69
CA ARG A 231 -15.10 -1.61 14.75
C ARG A 231 -15.74 -1.69 16.13
N LEU A 232 -15.55 -2.80 16.84
CA LEU A 232 -16.12 -2.98 18.18
C LEU A 232 -15.31 -2.26 19.28
N THR A 233 -14.10 -1.83 18.98
CA THR A 233 -13.18 -1.21 19.97
C THR A 233 -12.88 0.25 19.69
N CYS A 234 -13.47 0.81 18.64
CA CYS A 234 -13.32 2.20 18.24
C CYS A 234 -14.06 3.17 19.19
#